data_f312dfc4481a0bf2cbc3443e36ebbca4
#
_entry.id   f312dfc4481a0bf2cbc3443e36ebbca4
#
_cell.length_a   1.000
_cell.length_b   1.000
_cell.length_c   1.000
_cell.angle_alpha   90.00
_cell.angle_beta   90.00
_cell.angle_gamma   90.00
#
_symmetry.space_group_name_H-M   'P 1'
#
loop_
_entity.id
_entity.type
_entity.pdbx_description
1 polymer ?
#
loop_
_entity_poly.entity_id
_entity_poly.type
_entity_poly.pdbx_seq_one_letter_code
_entity_poly.pdbx_strand_id
1 'polypeptide(L)'
;LTDETVIQHIQTKLYSVAKINLVFISQSNWMQGANEQGYLLFLHFLQSIRLQPNSQLAIVAVNALANPAVKTITNPLDAVYLGLGKTLEKELTQVNIQNFNIAKVDKQTLERINNYPFIASPLSPIHIVENSYYSTGLKTHNLPVSVKNKGFKTGGRYLIIGGNGGIGKVLADYLLKHYQAELILVGRSTPSAALQARYQSKTIFF
;
A
#
# COMPACT_ATOMS: atom_id res chain seq x y z
N LEU A 1 17.37 -2.99 -12.40
CA LEU A 1 16.58 -2.49 -13.53
C LEU A 1 16.78 -0.97 -13.66
N THR A 2 17.98 -0.54 -14.02
CA THR A 2 18.28 0.88 -14.24
C THR A 2 18.63 1.19 -15.70
N ASP A 3 18.65 0.14 -16.53
CA ASP A 3 19.06 0.24 -17.93
C ASP A 3 17.92 -0.25 -18.83
N GLU A 4 17.46 0.63 -19.69
CA GLU A 4 16.39 0.38 -20.66
C GLU A 4 16.76 -0.73 -21.66
N THR A 5 18.05 -0.87 -21.95
CA THR A 5 18.58 -1.94 -22.82
C THR A 5 18.42 -3.33 -22.19
N VAL A 6 18.58 -3.44 -20.87
CA VAL A 6 18.35 -4.67 -20.11
C VAL A 6 16.86 -5.04 -20.13
N ILE A 7 15.98 -4.07 -19.97
CA ILE A 7 14.53 -4.29 -20.04
C ILE A 7 14.16 -4.81 -21.43
N GLN A 8 14.61 -4.17 -22.50
CA GLN A 8 14.34 -4.59 -23.87
C GLN A 8 14.88 -6.01 -24.16
N HIS A 9 16.08 -6.34 -23.66
CA HIS A 9 16.64 -7.67 -23.81
C HIS A 9 15.79 -8.74 -23.11
N ILE A 10 15.35 -8.47 -21.88
CA ILE A 10 14.48 -9.38 -21.14
C ILE A 10 13.14 -9.54 -21.87
N GLN A 11 12.53 -8.46 -22.34
CA GLN A 11 11.28 -8.48 -23.10
C GLN A 11 11.39 -9.39 -24.34
N THR A 12 12.45 -9.22 -25.12
CA THR A 12 12.67 -10.02 -26.31
C THR A 12 12.75 -11.52 -25.98
N LYS A 13 13.40 -11.89 -24.87
CA LYS A 13 13.50 -13.28 -24.42
C LYS A 13 12.18 -13.83 -23.88
N LEU A 14 11.38 -13.01 -23.22
CA LEU A 14 10.13 -13.43 -22.60
C LEU A 14 8.95 -13.48 -23.59
N TYR A 15 9.06 -12.80 -24.73
CA TYR A 15 7.97 -12.68 -25.70
C TYR A 15 7.48 -14.04 -26.27
N SER A 16 8.37 -15.03 -26.35
CA SER A 16 8.06 -16.36 -26.88
C SER A 16 7.75 -17.42 -25.81
N VAL A 17 7.75 -17.03 -24.52
CA VAL A 17 7.60 -17.99 -23.41
C VAL A 17 6.13 -18.12 -23.02
N ALA A 18 5.60 -19.32 -23.09
CA ALA A 18 4.19 -19.61 -22.78
C ALA A 18 3.83 -19.42 -21.30
N LYS A 19 4.80 -19.55 -20.39
CA LYS A 19 4.61 -19.37 -18.94
C LYS A 19 5.87 -18.77 -18.34
N ILE A 20 5.71 -17.71 -17.56
CA ILE A 20 6.81 -17.00 -16.92
C ILE A 20 6.67 -17.17 -15.40
N ASN A 21 7.76 -17.61 -14.76
CA ASN A 21 7.89 -17.53 -13.32
C ASN A 21 8.91 -16.42 -13.01
N LEU A 22 8.43 -15.29 -12.53
CA LEU A 22 9.22 -14.11 -12.25
C LEU A 22 9.31 -13.89 -10.74
N VAL A 23 10.52 -13.69 -10.25
CA VAL A 23 10.75 -13.24 -8.87
C VAL A 23 11.41 -11.88 -8.93
N PHE A 24 10.69 -10.87 -8.47
CA PHE A 24 11.22 -9.52 -8.30
C PHE A 24 11.60 -9.31 -6.84
N ILE A 25 12.85 -8.94 -6.58
CA ILE A 25 13.35 -8.67 -5.24
C ILE A 25 13.72 -7.19 -5.17
N SER A 26 13.04 -6.44 -4.31
CA SER A 26 13.39 -5.07 -3.98
C SER A 26 14.24 -5.06 -2.72
N GLN A 27 15.43 -4.51 -2.85
CA GLN A 27 16.35 -4.23 -1.75
C GLN A 27 16.94 -2.85 -1.97
N SER A 28 16.17 -1.81 -1.63
CA SER A 28 16.66 -0.44 -1.75
C SER A 28 17.45 -0.03 -0.52
N ASN A 29 18.51 0.72 -0.74
CA ASN A 29 19.24 1.39 0.34
C ASN A 29 18.64 2.80 0.48
N TRP A 30 17.57 2.94 1.25
CA TRP A 30 16.84 4.19 1.40
C TRP A 30 17.68 5.37 1.93
N MET A 31 18.79 5.08 2.61
CA MET A 31 19.74 6.10 3.06
C MET A 31 20.44 6.82 1.91
N GLN A 32 20.47 6.25 0.70
CA GLN A 32 21.12 6.83 -0.48
C GLN A 32 20.18 7.60 -1.40
N GLY A 33 18.95 7.84 -0.97
CA GLY A 33 17.89 8.51 -1.73
C GLY A 33 16.78 7.57 -2.16
N ALA A 34 15.54 8.03 -2.00
CA ALA A 34 14.35 7.28 -2.41
C ALA A 34 14.41 7.00 -3.91
N ASN A 35 14.45 5.74 -4.29
CA ASN A 35 14.53 5.35 -5.67
C ASN A 35 13.14 5.29 -6.32
N GLU A 36 12.49 6.48 -6.46
CA GLU A 36 11.25 6.60 -7.23
C GLU A 36 11.43 6.05 -8.65
N GLN A 37 12.61 6.20 -9.22
CA GLN A 37 12.97 5.66 -10.53
C GLN A 37 12.88 4.14 -10.55
N GLY A 38 13.33 3.46 -9.49
CA GLY A 38 13.25 1.99 -9.41
C GLY A 38 11.81 1.47 -9.43
N TYR A 39 10.90 2.16 -8.75
CA TYR A 39 9.47 1.81 -8.78
C TYR A 39 8.86 2.03 -10.17
N LEU A 40 9.11 3.18 -10.79
CA LEU A 40 8.61 3.48 -12.12
C LEU A 40 9.16 2.51 -13.18
N LEU A 41 10.45 2.17 -13.10
CA LEU A 41 11.07 1.18 -13.98
C LEU A 41 10.44 -0.21 -13.81
N PHE A 42 10.17 -0.63 -12.58
CA PHE A 42 9.47 -1.89 -12.33
C PHE A 42 8.05 -1.87 -12.88
N LEU A 43 7.33 -0.77 -12.70
CA LEU A 43 6.00 -0.59 -13.27
C LEU A 43 6.02 -0.64 -14.80
N HIS A 44 6.92 0.10 -15.45
CA HIS A 44 7.11 0.07 -16.91
C HIS A 44 7.51 -1.33 -17.40
N PHE A 45 8.39 -2.01 -16.66
CA PHE A 45 8.74 -3.39 -16.97
C PHE A 45 7.50 -4.31 -16.96
N LEU A 46 6.68 -4.25 -15.91
CA LEU A 46 5.45 -5.04 -15.83
C LEU A 46 4.45 -4.72 -16.93
N GLN A 47 4.33 -3.43 -17.29
CA GLN A 47 3.47 -3.01 -18.41
C GLN A 47 3.97 -3.51 -19.76
N SER A 48 5.27 -3.68 -19.89
CA SER A 48 5.92 -4.07 -21.14
C SER A 48 6.01 -5.60 -21.34
N ILE A 49 6.01 -6.38 -20.25
CA ILE A 49 5.94 -7.83 -20.33
C ILE A 49 4.48 -8.28 -20.37
N ARG A 50 4.16 -9.06 -21.39
CA ARG A 50 2.84 -9.66 -21.50
C ARG A 50 2.80 -10.97 -20.68
N LEU A 51 2.47 -10.85 -19.39
CA LEU A 51 2.30 -12.03 -18.54
C LEU A 51 1.17 -12.89 -19.09
N GLN A 52 1.52 -14.10 -19.48
CA GLN A 52 0.56 -15.09 -20.00
C GLN A 52 -0.28 -15.67 -18.85
N PRO A 53 -1.48 -16.20 -19.13
CA PRO A 53 -2.28 -16.91 -18.15
C PRO A 53 -1.47 -18.01 -17.45
N ASN A 54 -1.70 -18.20 -16.16
CA ASN A 54 -0.98 -19.13 -15.29
C ASN A 54 0.52 -18.82 -15.06
N SER A 55 1.01 -17.67 -15.50
CA SER A 55 2.32 -17.17 -15.07
C SER A 55 2.32 -16.88 -13.56
N GLN A 56 3.50 -16.91 -12.95
CA GLN A 56 3.67 -16.64 -11.53
C GLN A 56 4.57 -15.41 -11.36
N LEU A 57 4.16 -14.49 -10.48
CA LEU A 57 4.94 -13.32 -10.11
C LEU A 57 5.08 -13.27 -8.59
N ALA A 58 6.29 -13.45 -8.09
CA ALA A 58 6.61 -13.19 -6.71
C ALA A 58 7.23 -11.79 -6.57
N ILE A 59 6.64 -10.94 -5.75
CA ILE A 59 7.18 -9.62 -5.40
C ILE A 59 7.69 -9.72 -3.97
N VAL A 60 8.99 -9.50 -3.81
CA VAL A 60 9.72 -9.68 -2.56
C VAL A 60 10.29 -8.36 -2.10
N ALA A 61 9.90 -7.91 -0.93
CA ALA A 61 10.48 -6.76 -0.26
C ALA A 61 11.27 -7.19 0.98
N VAL A 62 12.38 -6.52 1.25
CA VAL A 62 13.29 -6.87 2.35
C VAL A 62 13.11 -5.89 3.50
N ASN A 63 12.62 -6.37 4.65
CA ASN A 63 12.38 -5.57 5.85
C ASN A 63 11.51 -4.31 5.61
N ALA A 64 10.56 -4.41 4.68
CA ALA A 64 9.66 -3.31 4.33
C ALA A 64 8.52 -3.13 5.34
N LEU A 65 8.12 -4.20 6.00
CA LEU A 65 7.04 -4.21 6.99
C LEU A 65 7.48 -4.91 8.25
N ALA A 66 6.99 -4.45 9.39
CA ALA A 66 7.16 -5.16 10.66
C ALA A 66 6.49 -6.55 10.59
N ASN A 67 7.10 -7.52 11.24
CA ASN A 67 6.57 -8.87 11.39
C ASN A 67 6.84 -9.38 12.82
N PRO A 68 6.27 -10.50 13.24
CA PRO A 68 6.39 -10.99 14.63
C PRO A 68 7.82 -11.19 15.12
N ALA A 69 8.78 -11.51 14.23
CA ALA A 69 10.18 -11.72 14.58
C ALA A 69 11.07 -10.49 14.30
N VAL A 70 10.69 -9.65 13.35
CA VAL A 70 11.45 -8.45 12.96
C VAL A 70 10.66 -7.21 13.35
N LYS A 71 11.02 -6.60 14.48
CA LYS A 71 10.36 -5.39 14.98
C LYS A 71 10.82 -4.11 14.28
N THR A 72 11.98 -4.15 13.63
CA THR A 72 12.59 -2.98 13.01
C THR A 72 12.36 -3.01 11.50
N ILE A 73 11.66 -2.00 11.00
CA ILE A 73 11.52 -1.75 9.57
C ILE A 73 12.78 -1.00 9.11
N THR A 74 13.53 -1.59 8.17
CA THR A 74 14.74 -0.95 7.64
C THR A 74 14.55 -0.34 6.26
N ASN A 75 13.62 -0.87 5.46
CA ASN A 75 13.34 -0.41 4.11
C ASN A 75 11.83 -0.10 3.91
N PRO A 76 11.28 0.91 4.57
CA PRO A 76 9.84 1.20 4.50
C PRO A 76 9.37 1.56 3.09
N LEU A 77 10.23 2.14 2.25
CA LEU A 77 9.91 2.51 0.88
C LEU A 77 9.65 1.27 -0.01
N ASP A 78 10.26 0.13 0.31
CA ASP A 78 10.01 -1.10 -0.43
C ASP A 78 8.59 -1.66 -0.22
N ALA A 79 7.85 -1.16 0.77
CA ALA A 79 6.43 -1.47 0.94
C ALA A 79 5.56 -1.02 -0.25
N VAL A 80 6.03 -0.06 -1.04
CA VAL A 80 5.37 0.37 -2.28
C VAL A 80 5.24 -0.78 -3.27
N TYR A 81 6.24 -1.65 -3.38
CA TYR A 81 6.19 -2.82 -4.28
C TYR A 81 5.16 -3.85 -3.81
N LEU A 82 5.02 -4.02 -2.50
CA LEU A 82 3.98 -4.89 -1.92
C LEU A 82 2.57 -4.31 -2.15
N GLY A 83 2.44 -2.98 -2.10
CA GLY A 83 1.22 -2.27 -2.45
C GLY A 83 0.83 -2.49 -3.91
N LEU A 84 1.81 -2.34 -4.83
CA LEU A 84 1.61 -2.63 -6.25
C LEU A 84 1.19 -4.08 -6.47
N GLY A 85 1.85 -5.05 -5.81
CA GLY A 85 1.50 -6.45 -5.92
C GLY A 85 0.05 -6.75 -5.54
N LYS A 86 -0.47 -6.10 -4.48
CA LYS A 86 -1.90 -6.22 -4.10
C LYS A 86 -2.84 -5.66 -5.16
N THR A 87 -2.45 -4.61 -5.85
CA THR A 87 -3.22 -4.05 -6.96
C THR A 87 -3.23 -5.02 -8.14
N LEU A 88 -2.04 -5.53 -8.50
CA LEU A 88 -1.89 -6.49 -9.60
C LEU A 88 -2.67 -7.79 -9.37
N GLU A 89 -2.75 -8.29 -8.13
CA GLU A 89 -3.60 -9.45 -7.77
C GLU A 89 -5.07 -9.24 -8.15
N LYS A 90 -5.54 -7.99 -8.15
CA LYS A 90 -6.92 -7.64 -8.53
C LYS A 90 -7.11 -7.40 -10.02
N GLU A 91 -6.09 -6.85 -10.67
CA GLU A 91 -6.15 -6.49 -12.09
C GLU A 91 -5.77 -7.65 -13.01
N LEU A 92 -4.79 -8.47 -12.62
CA LEU A 92 -4.28 -9.58 -13.41
C LEU A 92 -4.79 -10.93 -12.89
N THR A 93 -6.09 -11.14 -12.98
CA THR A 93 -6.77 -12.34 -12.43
C THR A 93 -6.29 -13.66 -13.04
N GLN A 94 -5.61 -13.62 -14.19
CA GLN A 94 -5.05 -14.80 -14.87
C GLN A 94 -3.61 -15.13 -14.44
N VAL A 95 -2.99 -14.25 -13.66
CA VAL A 95 -1.60 -14.39 -13.17
C VAL A 95 -1.62 -14.69 -11.69
N ASN A 96 -0.83 -15.66 -11.26
CA ASN A 96 -0.67 -15.96 -9.85
C ASN A 96 0.36 -15.01 -9.23
N ILE A 97 -0.10 -14.05 -8.45
CA ILE A 97 0.77 -13.04 -7.84
C ILE A 97 0.87 -13.30 -6.34
N GLN A 98 2.08 -13.24 -5.82
CA GLN A 98 2.36 -13.39 -4.40
C GLN A 98 3.32 -12.32 -3.90
N ASN A 99 3.03 -11.78 -2.74
CA ASN A 99 3.83 -10.74 -2.10
C ASN A 99 4.50 -11.31 -0.86
N PHE A 100 5.82 -11.14 -0.77
CA PHE A 100 6.62 -11.59 0.35
C PHE A 100 7.34 -10.43 1.03
N ASN A 101 7.34 -10.41 2.35
CA ASN A 101 8.20 -9.56 3.16
C ASN A 101 9.18 -10.46 3.93
N ILE A 102 10.45 -10.32 3.65
CA ILE A 102 11.52 -11.17 4.19
C ILE A 102 12.53 -10.35 5.00
N ALA A 103 13.23 -11.00 5.91
CA ALA A 103 14.27 -10.33 6.71
C ALA A 103 15.59 -10.18 5.95
N LYS A 104 15.95 -11.16 5.13
CA LYS A 104 17.20 -11.18 4.34
C LYS A 104 17.05 -12.03 3.10
N VAL A 105 17.89 -11.74 2.11
CA VAL A 105 18.01 -12.54 0.89
C VAL A 105 19.11 -13.57 1.10
N ASP A 106 18.74 -14.83 1.27
CA ASP A 106 19.67 -15.96 1.30
C ASP A 106 19.08 -17.18 0.58
N LYS A 107 19.92 -18.19 0.35
CA LYS A 107 19.52 -19.40 -0.37
C LYS A 107 18.28 -20.06 0.24
N GLN A 108 18.23 -20.17 1.56
CA GLN A 108 17.11 -20.80 2.27
C GLN A 108 15.80 -20.03 2.08
N THR A 109 15.85 -18.69 2.15
CA THR A 109 14.67 -17.83 1.93
C THR A 109 14.18 -17.92 0.49
N LEU A 110 15.10 -17.93 -0.49
CA LEU A 110 14.74 -18.09 -1.91
C LEU A 110 14.13 -19.46 -2.21
N GLU A 111 14.66 -20.54 -1.64
CA GLU A 111 14.07 -21.88 -1.75
C GLU A 111 12.65 -21.91 -1.15
N ARG A 112 12.40 -21.19 -0.06
CA ARG A 112 11.07 -21.10 0.54
C ARG A 112 10.08 -20.31 -0.32
N ILE A 113 10.51 -19.20 -0.92
CA ILE A 113 9.68 -18.46 -1.87
C ILE A 113 9.30 -19.36 -3.05
N ASN A 114 10.28 -20.08 -3.60
CA ASN A 114 10.06 -20.96 -4.74
C ASN A 114 9.12 -22.15 -4.43
N ASN A 115 9.20 -22.68 -3.20
CA ASN A 115 8.40 -23.82 -2.75
C ASN A 115 7.06 -23.41 -2.12
N TYR A 116 6.82 -22.10 -1.94
CA TYR A 116 5.55 -21.63 -1.40
C TYR A 116 4.43 -21.92 -2.41
N PRO A 117 3.34 -22.57 -1.99
CA PRO A 117 2.22 -22.80 -2.88
C PRO A 117 1.57 -21.46 -3.26
N PHE A 118 1.51 -21.18 -4.56
CA PHE A 118 0.81 -19.99 -5.06
C PHE A 118 -0.69 -20.16 -4.83
N ILE A 119 -1.15 -19.77 -3.67
CA ILE A 119 -2.55 -19.78 -3.27
C ILE A 119 -3.03 -18.34 -3.28
N ALA A 120 -4.20 -18.09 -3.83
CA ALA A 120 -4.84 -16.78 -3.72
C ALA A 120 -5.03 -16.45 -2.23
N SER A 121 -4.16 -15.59 -1.69
CA SER A 121 -4.24 -15.14 -0.30
C SER A 121 -4.85 -13.75 -0.25
N PRO A 122 -6.05 -13.58 0.33
CA PRO A 122 -6.69 -12.29 0.42
C PRO A 122 -5.94 -11.32 1.37
N LEU A 123 -4.97 -11.81 2.14
CA LEU A 123 -4.32 -11.07 3.23
C LEU A 123 -2.79 -11.00 3.09
N SER A 124 -2.31 -10.96 1.85
CA SER A 124 -0.88 -10.72 1.56
C SER A 124 -0.38 -9.39 2.17
N PRO A 125 0.90 -9.23 2.52
CA PRO A 125 2.01 -10.11 2.14
C PRO A 125 2.20 -11.27 3.10
N ILE A 126 2.91 -12.30 2.59
CA ILE A 126 3.44 -13.40 3.39
C ILE A 126 4.78 -12.97 3.99
N HIS A 127 4.89 -13.07 5.29
CA HIS A 127 6.17 -12.84 5.97
C HIS A 127 6.89 -14.17 6.13
N ILE A 128 8.13 -14.24 5.65
CA ILE A 128 9.00 -15.40 5.85
C ILE A 128 9.98 -15.05 6.96
N VAL A 129 9.89 -15.81 8.04
CA VAL A 129 10.75 -15.66 9.22
C VAL A 129 11.27 -17.03 9.60
N GLU A 130 12.59 -17.20 9.55
CA GLU A 130 13.26 -18.49 9.80
C GLU A 130 12.58 -19.63 9.01
N ASN A 131 11.93 -20.55 9.72
CA ASN A 131 11.28 -21.72 9.17
C ASN A 131 9.75 -21.59 9.05
N SER A 132 9.20 -20.39 9.23
CA SER A 132 7.76 -20.18 9.32
C SER A 132 7.25 -19.15 8.35
N TYR A 133 6.00 -19.34 7.90
CA TYR A 133 5.26 -18.38 7.12
C TYR A 133 4.20 -17.73 7.99
N TYR A 134 4.08 -16.41 7.90
CA TYR A 134 3.07 -15.64 8.62
C TYR A 134 2.29 -14.80 7.61
N SER A 135 1.00 -14.70 7.80
CA SER A 135 0.14 -13.78 7.04
C SER A 135 -0.55 -12.80 7.97
N THR A 136 -0.86 -11.62 7.46
CA THR A 136 -1.68 -10.65 8.19
C THR A 136 -3.13 -11.11 8.16
N GLY A 137 -3.79 -11.11 9.31
CA GLY A 137 -5.20 -11.45 9.43
C GLY A 137 -6.01 -10.32 10.07
N LEU A 138 -7.30 -10.30 9.80
CA LEU A 138 -8.25 -9.45 10.52
C LEU A 138 -8.81 -10.23 11.70
N LYS A 139 -8.71 -9.66 12.89
CA LYS A 139 -9.32 -10.21 14.10
C LYS A 139 -10.38 -9.26 14.61
N THR A 140 -11.59 -9.77 14.84
CA THR A 140 -12.63 -9.02 15.52
C THR A 140 -12.16 -8.69 16.93
N HIS A 141 -12.22 -7.41 17.28
CA HIS A 141 -11.88 -6.93 18.61
C HIS A 141 -13.12 -6.26 19.21
N ASN A 142 -13.59 -6.79 20.32
CA ASN A 142 -14.65 -6.15 21.09
C ASN A 142 -14.04 -5.00 21.88
N LEU A 143 -14.32 -3.77 21.43
CA LEU A 143 -13.93 -2.60 22.20
C LEU A 143 -14.79 -2.50 23.46
N PRO A 144 -14.20 -2.27 24.64
CA PRO A 144 -14.97 -2.03 25.85
C PRO A 144 -15.86 -0.79 25.66
N VAL A 145 -17.14 -0.92 25.97
CA VAL A 145 -18.16 0.13 25.78
C VAL A 145 -17.86 1.41 26.59
N SER A 146 -16.93 1.35 27.54
CA SER A 146 -16.60 2.44 28.45
C SER A 146 -15.39 3.31 28.05
N VAL A 147 -14.97 3.29 26.79
CA VAL A 147 -14.00 4.29 26.35
C VAL A 147 -14.73 5.64 26.32
N LYS A 148 -14.67 6.38 27.44
CA LYS A 148 -15.06 7.79 27.49
C LYS A 148 -14.45 8.46 26.27
N ASN A 149 -15.30 8.98 25.42
CA ASN A 149 -14.98 9.57 24.12
C ASN A 149 -13.82 10.56 24.26
N LYS A 150 -12.60 10.12 23.99
CA LYS A 150 -11.43 11.00 23.95
C LYS A 150 -11.19 11.57 22.55
N GLY A 151 -12.10 11.30 21.60
CA GLY A 151 -11.92 11.66 20.20
C GLY A 151 -12.12 13.16 19.97
N PHE A 152 -13.35 13.64 20.13
CA PHE A 152 -13.68 15.03 19.85
C PHE A 152 -14.06 15.78 21.13
N LYS A 153 -13.70 17.10 21.18
CA LYS A 153 -14.01 17.98 22.31
C LYS A 153 -15.06 18.98 21.90
N THR A 154 -16.02 19.23 22.78
CA THR A 154 -17.00 20.31 22.61
C THR A 154 -16.27 21.67 22.54
N GLY A 155 -16.58 22.50 21.55
CA GLY A 155 -15.88 23.76 21.29
C GLY A 155 -14.45 23.55 20.76
N GLY A 156 -14.06 22.33 20.40
CA GLY A 156 -12.74 22.03 19.86
C GLY A 156 -12.53 22.63 18.47
N ARG A 157 -11.27 22.90 18.12
CA ARG A 157 -10.86 23.43 16.82
C ARG A 157 -10.25 22.33 15.97
N TYR A 158 -10.76 22.12 14.73
CA TYR A 158 -10.37 21.00 13.86
C TYR A 158 -10.05 21.47 12.45
N LEU A 159 -8.94 20.96 11.91
CA LEU A 159 -8.56 21.09 10.51
C LEU A 159 -9.01 19.86 9.74
N ILE A 160 -9.77 20.04 8.66
CA ILE A 160 -10.24 18.97 7.78
C ILE A 160 -9.66 19.17 6.38
N ILE A 161 -8.66 18.38 6.02
CA ILE A 161 -8.10 18.36 4.66
C ILE A 161 -9.07 17.54 3.77
N GLY A 162 -9.48 18.12 2.64
CA GLY A 162 -10.55 17.57 1.82
C GLY A 162 -11.95 17.93 2.34
N GLY A 163 -12.06 18.98 3.17
CA GLY A 163 -13.31 19.41 3.79
C GLY A 163 -14.44 19.76 2.83
N ASN A 164 -14.12 20.16 1.60
CA ASN A 164 -15.09 20.45 0.53
C ASN A 164 -15.62 19.18 -0.16
N GLY A 165 -15.05 18.00 0.10
CA GLY A 165 -15.48 16.72 -0.44
C GLY A 165 -16.69 16.14 0.31
N GLY A 166 -17.26 15.06 -0.24
CA GLY A 166 -18.46 14.41 0.34
C GLY A 166 -18.25 13.97 1.78
N ILE A 167 -17.18 13.22 2.07
CA ILE A 167 -16.85 12.74 3.44
C ILE A 167 -16.52 13.91 4.37
N GLY A 168 -15.73 14.88 3.89
CA GLY A 168 -15.38 16.07 4.66
C GLY A 168 -16.58 16.86 5.13
N LYS A 169 -17.59 17.03 4.27
CA LYS A 169 -18.88 17.69 4.61
C LYS A 169 -19.65 16.93 5.69
N VAL A 170 -19.76 15.61 5.57
CA VAL A 170 -20.44 14.78 6.58
C VAL A 170 -19.76 14.90 7.94
N LEU A 171 -18.41 14.86 7.96
CA LEU A 171 -17.65 15.03 9.19
C LEU A 171 -17.80 16.45 9.77
N ALA A 172 -17.76 17.48 8.91
CA ALA A 172 -17.97 18.86 9.32
C ALA A 172 -19.34 19.08 9.97
N ASP A 173 -20.40 18.58 9.34
CA ASP A 173 -21.76 18.63 9.88
C ASP A 173 -21.86 17.96 11.24
N TYR A 174 -21.26 16.78 11.36
CA TYR A 174 -21.23 16.02 12.61
C TYR A 174 -20.53 16.80 13.74
N LEU A 175 -19.36 17.36 13.46
CA LEU A 175 -18.59 18.12 14.44
C LEU A 175 -19.29 19.42 14.87
N LEU A 176 -19.87 20.15 13.93
CA LEU A 176 -20.63 21.36 14.22
C LEU A 176 -21.86 21.05 15.06
N LYS A 177 -22.62 20.01 14.68
CA LYS A 177 -23.88 19.67 15.34
C LYS A 177 -23.68 19.10 16.75
N HIS A 178 -22.72 18.21 16.94
CA HIS A 178 -22.59 17.45 18.17
C HIS A 178 -21.52 18.02 19.13
N TYR A 179 -20.56 18.74 18.58
CA TYR A 179 -19.43 19.26 19.37
C TYR A 179 -19.33 20.79 19.33
N GLN A 180 -20.19 21.47 18.59
CA GLN A 180 -20.12 22.94 18.42
C GLN A 180 -18.70 23.42 18.05
N ALA A 181 -18.01 22.61 17.25
CA ALA A 181 -16.62 22.76 16.89
C ALA A 181 -16.37 24.01 16.02
N GLU A 182 -15.16 24.54 16.07
CA GLU A 182 -14.63 25.49 15.09
C GLU A 182 -13.88 24.71 14.02
N LEU A 183 -14.17 24.98 12.74
CA LEU A 183 -13.60 24.20 11.64
C LEU A 183 -12.74 25.03 10.72
N ILE A 184 -11.64 24.44 10.28
CA ILE A 184 -10.82 24.93 9.17
C ILE A 184 -10.93 23.89 8.07
N LEU A 185 -11.59 24.22 6.96
CA LEU A 185 -11.78 23.32 5.82
C LEU A 185 -10.80 23.68 4.71
N VAL A 186 -9.97 22.71 4.32
CA VAL A 186 -9.00 22.86 3.24
C VAL A 186 -9.42 22.01 2.05
N GLY A 187 -9.42 22.58 0.85
CA GLY A 187 -9.80 21.88 -0.38
C GLY A 187 -9.09 22.44 -1.60
N ARG A 188 -9.00 21.64 -2.66
CA ARG A 188 -8.39 22.06 -3.95
C ARG A 188 -9.26 23.01 -4.77
N SER A 189 -10.56 23.04 -4.49
CA SER A 189 -11.52 23.88 -5.21
C SER A 189 -12.12 24.92 -4.28
N THR A 190 -12.43 26.08 -4.83
CA THR A 190 -13.16 27.14 -4.11
C THR A 190 -14.48 26.58 -3.60
N PRO A 191 -14.82 26.80 -2.32
CA PRO A 191 -16.09 26.36 -1.77
C PRO A 191 -17.25 27.07 -2.45
N SER A 192 -18.34 26.34 -2.73
CA SER A 192 -19.54 26.95 -3.32
C SER A 192 -20.19 27.95 -2.33
N ALA A 193 -20.90 28.96 -2.86
CA ALA A 193 -21.63 29.90 -2.03
C ALA A 193 -22.60 29.22 -1.04
N ALA A 194 -23.23 28.13 -1.45
CA ALA A 194 -24.12 27.35 -0.59
C ALA A 194 -23.34 26.68 0.57
N LEU A 195 -22.12 26.21 0.32
CA LEU A 195 -21.26 25.63 1.36
C LEU A 195 -20.77 26.69 2.34
N GLN A 196 -20.38 27.85 1.83
CA GLN A 196 -19.99 29.00 2.66
C GLN A 196 -21.14 29.48 3.53
N ALA A 197 -22.33 29.62 2.96
CA ALA A 197 -23.53 30.03 3.69
C ALA A 197 -23.91 29.01 4.80
N ARG A 198 -23.70 27.71 4.54
CA ARG A 198 -24.02 26.64 5.51
C ARG A 198 -23.15 26.70 6.78
N TYR A 199 -21.89 27.15 6.65
CA TYR A 199 -20.91 27.11 7.73
C TYR A 199 -20.45 28.49 8.24
N GLN A 200 -21.17 29.55 7.89
CA GLN A 200 -20.75 30.97 8.04
C GLN A 200 -20.20 31.40 9.39
N SER A 201 -20.56 30.76 10.50
CA SER A 201 -20.21 31.34 11.83
C SER A 201 -19.02 30.70 12.51
N LYS A 202 -18.55 29.52 12.07
CA LYS A 202 -17.50 28.75 12.77
C LYS A 202 -16.51 28.05 11.82
N THR A 203 -16.48 28.44 10.54
CA THR A 203 -15.67 27.75 9.55
C THR A 203 -14.87 28.73 8.70
N ILE A 204 -13.58 28.46 8.55
CA ILE A 204 -12.67 29.14 7.63
C ILE A 204 -12.37 28.19 6.48
N PHE A 205 -12.35 28.69 5.25
CA PHE A 205 -12.04 27.91 4.04
C PHE A 205 -10.68 28.32 3.48
N PHE A 206 -9.91 27.35 3.03
CA PHE A 206 -8.66 27.54 2.29
C PHE A 206 -8.60 26.65 1.04
#